data_27dee36e3705a7b06e8c5a80ea63be2e
#
_entry.id   27dee36e3705a7b06e8c5a80ea63be2e
#
_cell.length_a   1.000
_cell.length_b   1.000
_cell.length_c   1.000
_cell.angle_alpha   90.00
_cell.angle_beta   90.00
_cell.angle_gamma   90.00
#
_symmetry.space_group_name_H-M   'P 1'
#
loop_
_entity.id
_entity.type
_entity.pdbx_description
1 polymer ?
#
loop_
_entity_poly.entity_id
_entity_poly.type
_entity_poly.pdbx_seq_one_letter_code
_entity_poly.pdbx_strand_id
1 'polypeptide(L)'
;IQNIYNETENEVDMAMCGEQVKLRIKGVEEEDISPGFVLTSPKNPIKSVTKFVAQIAIVELKSIIAAGFSCVMHVHTAIEEVHIVKLLHKLEKGTNRKSKKPPAFAKKGMKVIAVLETEAPVCVETYQDYPQLGRFTLRDQGTTIAIGKIVKIAE
;
A
#
# COMPACT_ATOMS: atom_id res chain seq x y z
N ILE A 1 2.77 19.74 16.15
CA ILE A 1 1.95 19.01 17.14
C ILE A 1 1.92 19.81 18.43
N GLN A 2 0.74 20.14 18.91
CA GLN A 2 0.57 20.89 20.16
C GLN A 2 0.42 19.98 21.38
N ASN A 3 -0.41 18.94 21.23
CA ASN A 3 -0.73 18.01 22.32
C ASN A 3 -0.81 16.59 21.79
N ILE A 4 -0.48 15.62 22.67
CA ILE A 4 -0.60 14.19 22.38
C ILE A 4 -1.49 13.59 23.48
N TYR A 5 -2.52 12.84 23.08
CA TYR A 5 -3.41 12.13 23.98
C TYR A 5 -3.32 10.64 23.71
N ASN A 6 -3.23 9.83 24.78
CA ASN A 6 -3.20 8.37 24.66
C ASN A 6 -4.60 7.78 24.44
N GLU A 7 -4.71 6.45 24.39
CA GLU A 7 -5.98 5.76 24.19
C GLU A 7 -7.04 6.08 25.27
N THR A 8 -6.59 6.40 26.49
CA THR A 8 -7.47 6.76 27.59
C THR A 8 -7.79 8.26 27.64
N GLU A 9 -7.42 8.99 26.59
CA GLU A 9 -7.63 10.43 26.45
C GLU A 9 -6.88 11.30 27.47
N ASN A 10 -5.82 10.75 28.07
CA ASN A 10 -4.93 11.50 28.94
C ASN A 10 -3.81 12.16 28.14
N GLU A 11 -3.50 13.40 28.46
CA GLU A 11 -2.38 14.11 27.82
C GLU A 11 -1.06 13.49 28.22
N VAL A 12 -0.20 13.21 27.24
CA VAL A 12 1.13 12.60 27.44
C VAL A 12 2.19 13.39 26.69
N ASP A 13 3.44 13.28 27.13
CA ASP A 13 4.56 13.99 26.52
C ASP A 13 5.12 13.30 25.30
N MET A 14 4.91 11.99 25.19
CA MET A 14 5.45 11.19 24.08
C MET A 14 4.60 9.96 23.81
N ALA A 15 4.72 9.42 22.60
CA ALA A 15 4.12 8.16 22.21
C ALA A 15 5.17 7.27 21.58
N MET A 16 5.04 5.96 21.78
CA MET A 16 5.96 4.96 21.25
C MET A 16 5.34 4.24 20.03
N CYS A 17 6.20 3.54 19.30
CA CYS A 17 5.75 2.75 18.16
C CYS A 17 4.68 1.74 18.57
N GLY A 18 3.62 1.67 17.76
CA GLY A 18 2.50 0.76 18.00
C GLY A 18 1.37 1.33 18.84
N GLU A 19 1.55 2.49 19.44
CA GLU A 19 0.50 3.14 20.20
C GLU A 19 -0.47 3.92 19.31
N GLN A 20 -1.74 3.87 19.65
CA GLN A 20 -2.75 4.72 19.03
C GLN A 20 -2.90 5.99 19.87
N VAL A 21 -2.82 7.11 19.21
CA VAL A 21 -2.84 8.42 19.86
C VAL A 21 -3.76 9.40 19.14
N LYS A 22 -4.19 10.39 19.86
CA LYS A 22 -4.94 11.53 19.33
C LYS A 22 -4.01 12.75 19.39
N LEU A 23 -3.83 13.40 18.28
CA LEU A 23 -2.91 14.53 18.17
C LEU A 23 -3.68 15.83 17.94
N ARG A 24 -3.28 16.86 18.64
CA ARG A 24 -3.74 18.22 18.33
C ARG A 24 -2.69 18.89 17.47
N ILE A 25 -3.08 19.32 16.29
CA ILE A 25 -2.18 19.87 15.28
C ILE A 25 -2.58 21.32 15.01
N LYS A 26 -1.58 22.16 14.83
CA LYS A 26 -1.77 23.57 14.48
C LYS A 26 -1.23 23.82 13.07
N GLY A 27 -1.85 24.74 12.35
CA GLY A 27 -1.38 25.16 11.03
C GLY A 27 -2.00 24.41 9.85
N VAL A 28 -2.91 23.48 10.11
CA VAL A 28 -3.65 22.76 9.06
C VAL A 28 -5.13 22.78 9.37
N GLU A 29 -5.92 22.79 8.32
CA GLU A 29 -7.38 22.71 8.43
C GLU A 29 -7.83 21.23 8.40
N GLU A 30 -8.98 20.95 8.99
CA GLU A 30 -9.54 19.60 9.00
C GLU A 30 -9.74 19.06 7.58
N GLU A 31 -10.09 19.94 6.64
CA GLU A 31 -10.32 19.59 5.23
C GLU A 31 -9.05 19.15 4.49
N ASP A 32 -7.87 19.57 4.98
CA ASP A 32 -6.59 19.24 4.38
C ASP A 32 -6.10 17.83 4.73
N ILE A 33 -6.75 17.17 5.68
CA ILE A 33 -6.32 15.87 6.18
C ILE A 33 -7.42 14.84 5.92
N SER A 34 -7.03 13.72 5.34
CA SER A 34 -7.93 12.59 5.04
C SER A 34 -7.39 11.30 5.66
N PRO A 35 -8.25 10.32 5.95
CA PRO A 35 -7.77 9.00 6.39
C PRO A 35 -6.78 8.41 5.40
N GLY A 36 -5.71 7.82 5.92
CA GLY A 36 -4.63 7.27 5.10
C GLY A 36 -3.44 8.20 4.92
N PHE A 37 -3.56 9.44 5.36
CA PHE A 37 -2.43 10.37 5.36
C PHE A 37 -1.45 9.99 6.48
N VAL A 38 -0.17 10.29 6.26
CA VAL A 38 0.91 9.92 7.16
C VAL A 38 1.66 11.19 7.58
N LEU A 39 1.93 11.31 8.86
CA LEU A 39 2.76 12.40 9.40
C LEU A 39 4.22 11.96 9.38
N THR A 40 5.07 12.79 8.80
CA THR A 40 6.49 12.51 8.67
C THR A 40 7.33 13.71 9.07
N SER A 41 8.63 13.47 9.26
CA SER A 41 9.59 14.54 9.44
C SER A 41 9.78 15.33 8.14
N PRO A 42 9.84 16.68 8.19
CA PRO A 42 10.13 17.47 6.99
C PRO A 42 11.48 17.15 6.36
N LYS A 43 12.40 16.56 7.13
CA LYS A 43 13.74 16.18 6.62
C LYS A 43 13.71 14.94 5.74
N ASN A 44 12.73 14.06 5.95
CA ASN A 44 12.59 12.82 5.19
C ASN A 44 11.10 12.50 5.03
N PRO A 45 10.40 13.25 4.17
CA PRO A 45 8.95 13.06 3.99
C PRO A 45 8.64 11.74 3.33
N ILE A 46 7.50 11.15 3.72
CA ILE A 46 6.99 9.97 3.04
C ILE A 46 6.62 10.31 1.61
N LYS A 47 6.81 9.35 0.70
CA LYS A 47 6.48 9.55 -0.70
C LYS A 47 4.98 9.41 -0.92
N SER A 48 4.42 10.35 -1.66
CA SER A 48 3.02 10.31 -2.10
C SER A 48 3.03 10.06 -3.60
N VAL A 49 2.51 8.90 -4.02
CA VAL A 49 2.63 8.45 -5.40
C VAL A 49 1.33 7.86 -5.91
N THR A 50 1.16 7.85 -7.23
CA THR A 50 0.02 7.21 -7.89
C THR A 50 0.42 5.92 -8.61
N LYS A 51 1.71 5.66 -8.74
CA LYS A 51 2.21 4.52 -9.52
C LYS A 51 3.41 3.87 -8.82
N PHE A 52 3.39 2.55 -8.73
CA PHE A 52 4.47 1.80 -8.10
C PHE A 52 4.54 0.37 -8.64
N VAL A 53 5.69 -0.27 -8.42
CA VAL A 53 5.92 -1.67 -8.77
C VAL A 53 5.77 -2.51 -7.51
N ALA A 54 5.00 -3.57 -7.58
CA ALA A 54 4.74 -4.42 -6.43
C ALA A 54 4.82 -5.91 -6.78
N GLN A 55 5.23 -6.70 -5.79
CA GLN A 55 5.13 -8.15 -5.83
C GLN A 55 3.79 -8.55 -5.22
N ILE A 56 2.98 -9.26 -5.98
CA ILE A 56 1.63 -9.65 -5.58
C ILE A 56 1.52 -11.16 -5.49
N ALA A 57 1.01 -11.65 -4.37
CA ALA A 57 0.66 -13.07 -4.19
C ALA A 57 -0.86 -13.20 -4.23
N ILE A 58 -1.38 -13.94 -5.19
CA ILE A 58 -2.82 -14.09 -5.37
C ILE A 58 -3.32 -15.21 -4.46
N VAL A 59 -4.19 -14.84 -3.53
CA VAL A 59 -4.70 -15.74 -2.48
C VAL A 59 -6.00 -16.39 -2.91
N GLU A 60 -6.95 -15.61 -3.37
CA GLU A 60 -8.27 -16.09 -3.80
C GLU A 60 -8.74 -15.28 -4.99
N LEU A 61 -9.11 -15.94 -6.07
CA LEU A 61 -9.56 -15.27 -7.28
C LEU A 61 -10.38 -16.22 -8.12
N LYS A 62 -11.60 -15.82 -8.47
CA LYS A 62 -12.51 -16.63 -9.32
C LYS A 62 -12.19 -16.49 -10.80
N SER A 63 -11.49 -15.42 -11.18
CA SER A 63 -11.12 -15.13 -12.56
C SER A 63 -9.60 -15.00 -12.69
N ILE A 64 -9.15 -14.22 -13.64
CA ILE A 64 -7.72 -13.95 -13.85
C ILE A 64 -7.45 -12.45 -13.70
N ILE A 65 -6.22 -12.13 -13.34
CA ILE A 65 -5.72 -10.76 -13.31
C ILE A 65 -4.86 -10.54 -14.56
N ALA A 66 -5.19 -9.50 -15.32
CA ALA A 66 -4.44 -9.09 -16.49
C ALA A 66 -4.29 -7.57 -16.50
N ALA A 67 -3.55 -7.04 -17.45
CA ALA A 67 -3.45 -5.60 -17.62
C ALA A 67 -4.84 -4.98 -17.79
N GLY A 68 -5.11 -3.91 -17.03
CA GLY A 68 -6.42 -3.26 -17.02
C GLY A 68 -7.37 -3.73 -15.92
N PHE A 69 -6.99 -4.76 -15.16
CA PHE A 69 -7.78 -5.21 -14.02
C PHE A 69 -7.81 -4.14 -12.92
N SER A 70 -8.99 -3.89 -12.38
CA SER A 70 -9.19 -2.90 -11.31
C SER A 70 -9.68 -3.58 -10.04
N CYS A 71 -9.21 -3.12 -8.90
CA CYS A 71 -9.64 -3.59 -7.60
C CYS A 71 -9.39 -2.51 -6.55
N VAL A 72 -9.74 -2.79 -5.31
CA VAL A 72 -9.54 -1.85 -4.20
C VAL A 72 -8.31 -2.26 -3.41
N MET A 73 -7.42 -1.30 -3.18
CA MET A 73 -6.21 -1.50 -2.38
C MET A 73 -6.43 -0.96 -0.97
N HIS A 74 -6.03 -1.77 0.02
CA HIS A 74 -5.99 -1.36 1.42
C HIS A 74 -4.53 -1.35 1.86
N VAL A 75 -4.01 -0.19 2.11
CA VAL A 75 -2.65 -0.01 2.64
C VAL A 75 -2.75 0.86 3.89
N HIS A 76 -2.20 0.38 5.02
CA HIS A 76 -2.39 0.98 6.35
C HIS A 76 -3.85 1.42 6.54
N THR A 77 -4.15 2.70 6.70
CA THR A 77 -5.53 3.21 6.80
C THR A 77 -6.10 3.75 5.49
N ALA A 78 -5.29 3.76 4.41
CA ALA A 78 -5.73 4.24 3.10
C ALA A 78 -6.51 3.17 2.34
N ILE A 79 -7.56 3.59 1.67
CA ILE A 79 -8.37 2.75 0.79
C ILE A 79 -8.49 3.48 -0.54
N GLU A 80 -7.92 2.88 -1.59
CA GLU A 80 -7.91 3.49 -2.92
C GLU A 80 -8.16 2.46 -4.01
N GLU A 81 -8.81 2.88 -5.08
CA GLU A 81 -8.96 2.05 -6.26
C GLU A 81 -7.66 2.01 -7.04
N VAL A 82 -7.22 0.80 -7.43
CA VAL A 82 -6.01 0.61 -8.21
C VAL A 82 -6.30 -0.13 -9.49
N HIS A 83 -5.49 0.15 -10.51
CA HIS A 83 -5.49 -0.57 -11.78
C HIS A 83 -4.15 -1.25 -11.96
N ILE A 84 -4.17 -2.44 -12.52
CA ILE A 84 -2.95 -3.12 -12.93
C ILE A 84 -2.59 -2.62 -14.33
N VAL A 85 -1.53 -1.82 -14.41
CA VAL A 85 -1.07 -1.24 -15.69
C VAL A 85 -0.48 -2.33 -16.57
N LYS A 86 0.41 -3.15 -16.01
CA LYS A 86 1.00 -4.28 -16.71
C LYS A 86 1.62 -5.27 -15.72
N LEU A 87 1.73 -6.51 -16.15
CA LEU A 87 2.44 -7.56 -15.43
C LEU A 87 3.87 -7.60 -15.96
N LEU A 88 4.86 -7.55 -15.06
CA LEU A 88 6.27 -7.52 -15.44
C LEU A 88 6.90 -8.91 -15.44
N HIS A 89 6.69 -9.66 -14.38
CA HIS A 89 7.29 -10.97 -14.20
C HIS A 89 6.37 -11.90 -13.42
N LYS A 90 6.49 -13.19 -13.73
CA LYS A 90 5.91 -14.26 -12.91
C LYS A 90 7.04 -14.84 -12.05
N LEU A 91 6.79 -15.07 -10.78
CA LEU A 91 7.74 -15.72 -9.89
C LEU A 91 7.49 -17.23 -9.85
N GLU A 92 8.52 -18.03 -10.04
CA GLU A 92 8.42 -19.48 -9.98
C GLU A 92 8.27 -19.95 -8.54
N LYS A 93 7.42 -20.94 -8.34
CA LYS A 93 7.23 -21.54 -7.01
C LYS A 93 8.54 -22.17 -6.52
N GLY A 94 8.87 -21.90 -5.27
CA GLY A 94 10.03 -22.48 -4.59
C GLY A 94 11.32 -21.70 -4.77
N THR A 95 11.59 -21.14 -5.93
CA THR A 95 12.85 -20.41 -6.21
C THR A 95 12.69 -18.89 -6.29
N ASN A 96 11.46 -18.41 -6.46
CA ASN A 96 11.13 -16.99 -6.65
C ASN A 96 11.92 -16.33 -7.79
N ARG A 97 12.29 -17.11 -8.81
CA ARG A 97 12.97 -16.58 -9.99
C ARG A 97 11.99 -15.83 -10.86
N LYS A 98 12.43 -14.68 -11.37
CA LYS A 98 11.62 -13.87 -12.29
C LYS A 98 11.58 -14.54 -13.67
N SER A 99 10.42 -14.59 -14.27
CA SER A 99 10.29 -15.09 -15.66
C SER A 99 10.98 -14.14 -16.63
N LYS A 100 11.47 -14.67 -17.74
CA LYS A 100 12.11 -13.87 -18.80
C LYS A 100 11.08 -13.06 -19.58
N LYS A 101 9.87 -13.58 -19.72
CA LYS A 101 8.80 -12.91 -20.46
C LYS A 101 7.71 -12.46 -19.49
N PRO A 102 7.09 -11.28 -19.73
CA PRO A 102 5.94 -10.87 -18.93
C PRO A 102 4.80 -11.88 -19.09
N PRO A 103 4.12 -12.26 -17.98
CA PRO A 103 2.95 -13.13 -18.10
C PRO A 103 1.78 -12.35 -18.72
N ALA A 104 0.93 -13.05 -19.48
CA ALA A 104 -0.25 -12.44 -20.05
C ALA A 104 -1.35 -12.25 -19.01
N PHE A 105 -1.36 -13.10 -17.98
CA PHE A 105 -2.35 -13.08 -16.91
C PHE A 105 -1.79 -13.73 -15.65
N ALA A 106 -2.48 -13.50 -14.53
CA ALA A 106 -2.18 -14.14 -13.25
C ALA A 106 -3.45 -14.75 -12.67
N LYS A 107 -3.32 -15.87 -11.99
CA LYS A 107 -4.46 -16.58 -11.38
C LYS A 107 -4.12 -16.99 -9.95
N LYS A 108 -5.11 -17.57 -9.25
CA LYS A 108 -4.98 -18.03 -7.88
C LYS A 108 -3.73 -18.89 -7.68
N GLY A 109 -2.99 -18.58 -6.62
CA GLY A 109 -1.77 -19.30 -6.25
C GLY A 109 -0.51 -18.81 -6.94
N MET A 110 -0.60 -17.84 -7.85
CA MET A 110 0.57 -17.27 -8.53
C MET A 110 1.12 -16.07 -7.78
N LYS A 111 2.43 -15.87 -7.91
CA LYS A 111 3.11 -14.65 -7.47
C LYS A 111 3.61 -13.93 -8.70
N VAL A 112 3.34 -12.64 -8.80
CA VAL A 112 3.72 -11.82 -9.95
C VAL A 112 4.27 -10.49 -9.49
N ILE A 113 5.09 -9.87 -10.35
CA ILE A 113 5.53 -8.48 -10.18
C ILE A 113 4.78 -7.67 -11.22
N ALA A 114 4.08 -6.64 -10.76
CA ALA A 114 3.22 -5.82 -11.61
C ALA A 114 3.37 -4.34 -11.31
N VAL A 115 3.03 -3.52 -12.29
CA VAL A 115 2.92 -2.06 -12.11
C VAL A 115 1.48 -1.75 -11.76
N LEU A 116 1.28 -1.07 -10.64
CA LEU A 116 -0.03 -0.65 -10.15
C LEU A 116 -0.13 0.87 -10.19
N GLU A 117 -1.32 1.36 -10.52
CA GLU A 117 -1.62 2.78 -10.53
C GLU A 117 -2.90 3.04 -9.74
N THR A 118 -2.88 4.05 -8.86
CA THR A 118 -4.02 4.47 -8.07
C THR A 118 -4.68 5.70 -8.68
N GLU A 119 -5.97 5.89 -8.45
CA GLU A 119 -6.67 7.09 -8.93
C GLU A 119 -6.24 8.35 -8.21
N ALA A 120 -5.98 8.23 -6.90
CA ALA A 120 -5.52 9.34 -6.07
C ALA A 120 -4.16 9.01 -5.46
N PRO A 121 -3.30 10.01 -5.17
CA PRO A 121 -2.01 9.76 -4.55
C PRO A 121 -2.16 9.07 -3.19
N VAL A 122 -1.28 8.10 -2.92
CA VAL A 122 -1.23 7.39 -1.65
C VAL A 122 0.14 7.55 -1.01
N CYS A 123 0.18 7.60 0.32
CA CYS A 123 1.42 7.70 1.08
C CYS A 123 1.94 6.29 1.34
N VAL A 124 2.97 5.89 0.59
CA VAL A 124 3.54 4.56 0.66
C VAL A 124 5.07 4.60 0.58
N GLU A 125 5.70 3.55 1.07
CA GLU A 125 7.13 3.32 0.96
C GLU A 125 7.38 1.89 0.52
N THR A 126 8.62 1.57 0.13
CA THR A 126 8.98 0.20 -0.20
C THR A 126 8.92 -0.69 1.05
N TYR A 127 8.57 -1.94 0.86
CA TYR A 127 8.50 -2.91 1.96
C TYR A 127 9.85 -3.08 2.67
N GLN A 128 10.94 -3.01 1.92
CA GLN A 128 12.29 -3.14 2.47
C GLN A 128 12.62 -2.04 3.45
N ASP A 129 12.22 -0.81 3.17
CA ASP A 129 12.50 0.36 4.02
C ASP A 129 11.51 0.48 5.18
N TYR A 130 10.23 0.31 4.88
CA TYR A 130 9.15 0.46 5.86
C TYR A 130 8.10 -0.63 5.63
N PRO A 131 8.23 -1.80 6.28
CA PRO A 131 7.33 -2.93 6.05
C PRO A 131 5.85 -2.60 6.23
N GLN A 132 5.52 -1.74 7.20
CA GLN A 132 4.13 -1.38 7.48
C GLN A 132 3.53 -0.45 6.43
N LEU A 133 4.35 0.34 5.75
CA LEU A 133 3.91 1.26 4.70
C LEU A 133 4.06 0.67 3.30
N GLY A 134 4.75 -0.45 3.17
CA GLY A 134 4.99 -1.12 1.89
C GLY A 134 4.18 -2.40 1.70
N ARG A 135 3.32 -2.74 2.63
CA ARG A 135 2.48 -3.94 2.57
C ARG A 135 1.03 -3.53 2.34
N PHE A 136 0.36 -4.20 1.43
CA PHE A 136 -1.01 -3.88 1.09
C PHE A 136 -1.83 -5.12 0.77
N THR A 137 -3.14 -4.95 0.77
CA THR A 137 -4.11 -5.99 0.46
C THR A 137 -4.96 -5.52 -0.72
N LEU A 138 -5.22 -6.39 -1.68
CA LEU A 138 -6.13 -6.12 -2.78
C LEU A 138 -7.44 -6.85 -2.52
N ARG A 139 -8.56 -6.15 -2.69
CA ARG A 139 -9.90 -6.69 -2.48
C ARG A 139 -10.76 -6.40 -3.70
N ASP A 140 -11.63 -7.33 -4.01
CA ASP A 140 -12.61 -7.20 -5.07
C ASP A 140 -13.95 -7.76 -4.58
N GLN A 141 -15.00 -6.96 -4.70
CA GLN A 141 -16.36 -7.32 -4.27
C GLN A 141 -16.41 -7.83 -2.81
N GLY A 142 -15.66 -7.17 -1.92
CA GLY A 142 -15.64 -7.50 -0.50
C GLY A 142 -14.78 -8.70 -0.11
N THR A 143 -14.08 -9.32 -1.06
CA THR A 143 -13.23 -10.48 -0.84
C THR A 143 -11.75 -10.10 -1.04
N THR A 144 -10.88 -10.52 -0.12
CA THR A 144 -9.44 -10.35 -0.28
C THR A 144 -8.95 -11.30 -1.36
N ILE A 145 -8.49 -10.74 -2.49
CA ILE A 145 -8.02 -11.53 -3.63
C ILE A 145 -6.51 -11.71 -3.65
N ALA A 146 -5.76 -10.75 -3.11
CA ALA A 146 -4.31 -10.79 -3.15
C ALA A 146 -3.71 -9.97 -2.01
N ILE A 147 -2.46 -10.30 -1.68
CA ILE A 147 -1.63 -9.50 -0.78
C ILE A 147 -0.37 -9.10 -1.54
N GLY A 148 0.19 -7.95 -1.21
CA GLY A 148 1.33 -7.46 -1.94
C GLY A 148 2.31 -6.67 -1.11
N LYS A 149 3.49 -6.50 -1.70
CA LYS A 149 4.60 -5.71 -1.14
C LYS A 149 5.09 -4.76 -2.21
N ILE A 150 5.29 -3.51 -1.84
CA ILE A 150 5.83 -2.50 -2.75
C ILE A 150 7.34 -2.75 -2.88
N VAL A 151 7.78 -3.03 -4.09
CA VAL A 151 9.19 -3.31 -4.40
C VAL A 151 9.91 -2.02 -4.81
N LYS A 152 9.25 -1.20 -5.62
CA LYS A 152 9.81 0.05 -6.12
C LYS A 152 8.70 1.07 -6.33
N ILE A 153 9.01 2.31 -6.02
CA ILE A 153 8.11 3.43 -6.26
C ILE A 153 8.50 4.09 -7.57
N ALA A 154 7.54 4.21 -8.48
CA ALA A 154 7.75 4.91 -9.74
C ALA A 154 7.57 6.41 -9.51
N GLU A 155 8.49 7.20 -10.02
CA GLU A 155 8.42 8.66 -9.99
C GLU A 155 7.58 9.19 -11.15
#